data_b285a60523150181c82c5700c0c987fc
#
_entry.id   b285a60523150181c82c5700c0c987fc
#
_cell.length_a   1.000
_cell.length_b   1.000
_cell.length_c   1.000
_cell.angle_alpha   90.00
_cell.angle_beta   90.00
_cell.angle_gamma   90.00
#
_symmetry.space_group_name_H-M   'P 1'
#
loop_
_entity.id
_entity.type
_entity.pdbx_description
1 polymer ?
#
loop_
_entity_poly.entity_id
_entity_poly.type
_entity_poly.pdbx_seq_one_letter_code
_entity_poly.pdbx_strand_id
1 'polypeptide(L)'
;RKFFAKISVFIQYGFRIKWKLLAFGLAFSLVGLALTFIIPKEYKSTFTAMSGGISNEFHREKINDLDFLIEEDNFSLLSEKLVLPIDVIEKINEIRYIEIKEYPIDSINLNFFFKVEVKVSDNSLFEILQPQIVSYLSDVDFYQRQMGVRRDRYNQLIKKLDTDIQELDSLRLVVANNQLPKGQAGGFVFGEPLNPIDMYQEGYKLFNEQLQLKASLENLVMIQVAKDFTVFRKPSFPKKSIFMSISFALGVLIGMIKYSKS
;
A
#
# COMPACT_ATOMS: atom_id res chain seq x y z
N ARG A 1 19.73 -33.20 38.36
CA ARG A 1 18.99 -34.45 38.71
C ARG A 1 17.79 -34.16 39.63
N LYS A 2 17.92 -33.41 40.73
CA LYS A 2 16.80 -33.12 41.70
C LYS A 2 15.63 -32.32 41.09
N PHE A 3 15.86 -31.48 40.06
CA PHE A 3 14.83 -30.71 39.37
C PHE A 3 13.94 -31.61 38.49
N PHE A 4 14.55 -32.51 37.72
CA PHE A 4 13.81 -33.47 36.87
C PHE A 4 13.00 -34.48 37.69
N ALA A 5 13.52 -34.93 38.85
CA ALA A 5 12.78 -35.79 39.74
C ALA A 5 11.52 -35.11 40.30
N LYS A 6 11.59 -33.81 40.65
CA LYS A 6 10.39 -33.04 41.09
C LYS A 6 9.36 -32.88 39.96
N ILE A 7 9.81 -32.68 38.71
CA ILE A 7 8.92 -32.57 37.57
C ILE A 7 8.21 -33.91 37.28
N SER A 8 8.92 -35.05 37.36
CA SER A 8 8.30 -36.38 37.12
C SER A 8 7.24 -36.71 38.15
N VAL A 9 7.48 -36.41 39.44
CA VAL A 9 6.50 -36.59 40.53
C VAL A 9 5.29 -35.69 40.29
N PHE A 10 5.50 -34.44 39.84
CA PHE A 10 4.42 -33.50 39.57
C PHE A 10 3.54 -33.95 38.39
N ILE A 11 4.15 -34.52 37.35
CA ILE A 11 3.44 -35.09 36.19
C ILE A 11 2.65 -36.34 36.60
N GLN A 12 3.24 -37.26 37.36
CA GLN A 12 2.54 -38.46 37.83
C GLN A 12 1.35 -38.14 38.74
N TYR A 13 1.48 -37.15 39.60
CA TYR A 13 0.39 -36.65 40.44
C TYR A 13 -0.74 -36.02 39.58
N GLY A 14 -0.39 -35.27 38.53
CA GLY A 14 -1.34 -34.73 37.56
C GLY A 14 -2.17 -35.82 36.87
N PHE A 15 -1.57 -36.96 36.52
CA PHE A 15 -2.27 -38.10 35.91
C PHE A 15 -3.29 -38.74 36.87
N ARG A 16 -3.06 -38.71 38.16
CA ARG A 16 -3.97 -39.28 39.20
C ARG A 16 -5.22 -38.41 39.39
N ILE A 17 -5.11 -37.08 39.13
CA ILE A 17 -6.20 -36.11 39.35
C ILE A 17 -6.73 -35.55 37.99
N LYS A 18 -6.46 -36.24 36.88
CA LYS A 18 -6.74 -35.80 35.52
C LYS A 18 -8.15 -35.23 35.31
N TRP A 19 -9.17 -35.86 35.86
CA TRP A 19 -10.55 -35.40 35.70
C TRP A 19 -10.84 -34.08 36.43
N LYS A 20 -10.24 -33.88 37.61
CA LYS A 20 -10.37 -32.62 38.35
C LYS A 20 -9.62 -31.49 37.66
N LEU A 21 -8.43 -31.74 37.10
CA LEU A 21 -7.64 -30.78 36.34
C LEU A 21 -8.36 -30.40 35.06
N LEU A 22 -8.97 -31.35 34.36
CA LEU A 22 -9.76 -31.10 33.15
C LEU A 22 -10.98 -30.21 33.47
N ALA A 23 -11.68 -30.47 34.57
CA ALA A 23 -12.80 -29.63 35.01
C ALA A 23 -12.38 -28.18 35.30
N PHE A 24 -11.22 -27.99 35.99
CA PHE A 24 -10.64 -26.67 36.23
C PHE A 24 -10.25 -25.98 34.92
N GLY A 25 -9.57 -26.70 33.99
CA GLY A 25 -9.22 -26.17 32.70
C GLY A 25 -10.43 -25.72 31.89
N LEU A 26 -11.51 -26.53 31.88
CA LEU A 26 -12.77 -26.17 31.19
C LEU A 26 -13.45 -24.95 31.84
N ALA A 27 -13.53 -24.89 33.17
CA ALA A 27 -14.12 -23.75 33.85
C ALA A 27 -13.37 -22.44 33.51
N PHE A 28 -12.04 -22.45 33.54
CA PHE A 28 -11.23 -21.30 33.18
C PHE A 28 -11.31 -20.98 31.69
N SER A 29 -11.44 -21.98 30.82
CA SER A 29 -11.65 -21.76 29.37
C SER A 29 -12.96 -21.02 29.09
N LEU A 30 -14.04 -21.31 29.84
CA LEU A 30 -15.30 -20.57 29.76
C LEU A 30 -15.13 -19.11 30.20
N VAL A 31 -14.35 -18.87 31.26
CA VAL A 31 -14.00 -17.50 31.67
C VAL A 31 -13.21 -16.80 30.59
N GLY A 32 -12.20 -17.46 29.99
CA GLY A 32 -11.45 -16.92 28.86
C GLY A 32 -12.34 -16.58 27.66
N LEU A 33 -13.33 -17.42 27.36
CA LEU A 33 -14.31 -17.14 26.33
C LEU A 33 -15.17 -15.90 26.68
N ALA A 34 -15.65 -15.79 27.92
CA ALA A 34 -16.43 -14.64 28.37
C ALA A 34 -15.65 -13.32 28.23
N LEU A 35 -14.37 -13.33 28.58
CA LEU A 35 -13.49 -12.15 28.41
C LEU A 35 -13.44 -11.66 26.95
N THR A 36 -13.51 -12.56 25.96
CA THR A 36 -13.52 -12.14 24.54
C THR A 36 -14.74 -11.33 24.09
N PHE A 37 -15.80 -11.30 24.90
CA PHE A 37 -17.00 -10.49 24.64
C PHE A 37 -16.90 -9.08 25.27
N ILE A 38 -16.03 -8.93 26.27
CA ILE A 38 -15.81 -7.66 26.98
C ILE A 38 -14.75 -6.82 26.26
N ILE A 39 -13.72 -7.49 25.71
CA ILE A 39 -12.61 -6.83 25.02
C ILE A 39 -13.11 -6.22 23.70
N PRO A 40 -12.79 -4.93 23.41
CA PRO A 40 -13.17 -4.30 22.16
C PRO A 40 -12.61 -5.06 20.95
N LYS A 41 -13.41 -5.13 19.91
CA LYS A 41 -13.02 -5.80 18.66
C LYS A 41 -12.08 -4.90 17.86
N GLU A 42 -11.07 -5.51 17.28
CA GLU A 42 -10.16 -4.84 16.35
C GLU A 42 -10.21 -5.53 14.99
N TYR A 43 -10.26 -4.72 13.96
CA TYR A 43 -10.17 -5.17 12.57
C TYR A 43 -8.85 -4.68 12.01
N LYS A 44 -8.17 -5.56 11.27
CA LYS A 44 -6.87 -5.29 10.68
C LYS A 44 -6.94 -5.50 9.19
N SER A 45 -6.45 -4.54 8.42
CA SER A 45 -6.30 -4.67 6.97
C SER A 45 -5.04 -3.97 6.48
N THR A 46 -4.65 -4.29 5.23
CA THR A 46 -3.49 -3.70 4.57
C THR A 46 -3.86 -3.29 3.17
N PHE A 47 -3.44 -2.10 2.74
CA PHE A 47 -3.40 -1.76 1.32
C PHE A 47 -1.94 -1.71 0.83
N THR A 48 -1.76 -1.88 -0.48
CA THR A 48 -0.46 -1.78 -1.12
C THR A 48 -0.48 -0.60 -2.07
N ALA A 49 0.53 0.24 -1.98
CA ALA A 49 0.70 1.39 -2.85
C ALA A 49 2.09 1.40 -3.50
N MET A 50 2.18 2.12 -4.61
CA MET A 50 3.41 2.38 -5.34
C MET A 50 3.69 3.87 -5.30
N SER A 51 4.92 4.24 -4.96
CA SER A 51 5.38 5.62 -4.98
C SER A 51 5.90 6.00 -6.37
N GLY A 52 5.41 7.11 -6.92
CA GLY A 52 5.80 7.61 -8.25
C GLY A 52 6.97 8.59 -8.26
N GLY A 53 7.69 8.76 -7.16
CA GLY A 53 8.82 9.71 -7.16
C GLY A 53 9.37 10.10 -5.78
N ILE A 54 8.76 9.62 -4.72
CA ILE A 54 9.22 9.82 -3.33
C ILE A 54 9.84 8.52 -2.84
N SER A 55 10.90 8.61 -2.02
CA SER A 55 11.50 7.42 -1.41
C SER A 55 10.52 6.74 -0.44
N ASN A 56 10.58 5.41 -0.38
CA ASN A 56 9.80 4.65 0.59
C ASN A 56 10.14 5.01 2.04
N GLU A 57 11.39 5.47 2.28
CA GLU A 57 11.82 5.97 3.58
C GLU A 57 11.00 7.16 4.05
N PHE A 58 10.77 8.12 3.16
CA PHE A 58 9.95 9.29 3.47
C PHE A 58 8.49 8.91 3.77
N HIS A 59 7.92 7.96 3.02
CA HIS A 59 6.59 7.45 3.31
C HIS A 59 6.54 6.72 4.66
N ARG A 60 7.61 5.99 5.00
CA ARG A 60 7.73 5.33 6.30
C ARG A 60 7.72 6.35 7.44
N GLU A 61 8.49 7.43 7.32
CA GLU A 61 8.52 8.50 8.31
C GLU A 61 7.12 9.13 8.48
N LYS A 62 6.47 9.51 7.37
CA LYS A 62 5.11 10.08 7.44
C LYS A 62 4.08 9.14 8.07
N ILE A 63 4.17 7.84 7.81
CA ILE A 63 3.26 6.84 8.40
C ILE A 63 3.57 6.66 9.90
N ASN A 64 4.84 6.63 10.28
CA ASN A 64 5.23 6.56 11.68
C ASN A 64 4.80 7.81 12.46
N ASP A 65 4.80 8.99 11.84
CA ASP A 65 4.26 10.21 12.46
C ASP A 65 2.76 10.05 12.79
N LEU A 66 1.98 9.42 11.90
CA LEU A 66 0.55 9.15 12.19
C LEU A 66 0.39 8.16 13.34
N ASP A 67 1.21 7.09 13.36
CA ASP A 67 1.17 6.08 14.43
C ASP A 67 1.54 6.70 15.78
N PHE A 68 2.57 7.55 15.80
CA PHE A 68 2.99 8.28 16.99
C PHE A 68 1.90 9.20 17.55
N LEU A 69 1.14 9.88 16.65
CA LEU A 69 0.00 10.71 17.08
C LEU A 69 -1.12 9.87 17.70
N ILE A 70 -1.30 8.62 17.25
CA ILE A 70 -2.26 7.69 17.84
C ILE A 70 -1.77 7.25 19.22
N GLU A 71 -0.47 6.90 19.36
CA GLU A 71 0.13 6.50 20.63
C GLU A 71 0.09 7.61 21.70
N GLU A 72 0.15 8.89 21.28
CA GLU A 72 0.04 10.05 22.17
C GLU A 72 -1.41 10.52 22.42
N ASP A 73 -2.41 9.83 21.90
CA ASP A 73 -3.83 10.26 21.95
C ASP A 73 -4.05 11.68 21.38
N ASN A 74 -3.18 12.13 20.47
CA ASN A 74 -3.28 13.44 19.84
C ASN A 74 -4.25 13.46 18.66
N PHE A 75 -5.50 13.12 18.96
CA PHE A 75 -6.57 12.98 17.96
C PHE A 75 -6.91 14.26 17.23
N SER A 76 -6.68 15.42 17.85
CA SER A 76 -6.90 16.71 17.21
C SER A 76 -5.99 16.93 16.00
N LEU A 77 -4.68 16.73 16.18
CA LEU A 77 -3.70 16.89 15.11
C LEU A 77 -3.84 15.78 14.05
N LEU A 78 -4.17 14.55 14.46
CA LEU A 78 -4.42 13.45 13.53
C LEU A 78 -5.67 13.72 12.67
N SER A 79 -6.73 14.30 13.26
CA SER A 79 -7.95 14.74 12.57
C SER A 79 -7.63 15.79 11.50
N GLU A 80 -6.79 16.77 11.83
CA GLU A 80 -6.34 17.79 10.88
C GLU A 80 -5.54 17.17 9.72
N LYS A 81 -4.56 16.30 10.03
CA LYS A 81 -3.69 15.67 9.01
C LYS A 81 -4.46 14.74 8.07
N LEU A 82 -5.40 13.97 8.57
CA LEU A 82 -6.20 13.03 7.76
C LEU A 82 -7.50 13.64 7.22
N VAL A 83 -7.81 14.88 7.61
CA VAL A 83 -9.06 15.58 7.23
C VAL A 83 -10.29 14.72 7.54
N LEU A 84 -10.32 14.14 8.75
CA LEU A 84 -11.38 13.28 9.24
C LEU A 84 -11.94 13.79 10.57
N PRO A 85 -13.22 13.56 10.86
CA PRO A 85 -13.81 13.93 12.15
C PRO A 85 -13.20 13.14 13.31
N ILE A 86 -13.14 13.72 14.49
CA ILE A 86 -12.49 13.14 15.69
C ILE A 86 -13.13 11.81 16.09
N ASP A 87 -14.44 11.65 15.96
CA ASP A 87 -15.17 10.42 16.27
C ASP A 87 -14.78 9.23 15.36
N VAL A 88 -14.26 9.52 14.18
CA VAL A 88 -13.66 8.51 13.27
C VAL A 88 -12.23 8.22 13.69
N ILE A 89 -11.46 9.25 14.04
CA ILE A 89 -10.05 9.14 14.44
C ILE A 89 -9.89 8.31 15.73
N GLU A 90 -10.74 8.51 16.73
CA GLU A 90 -10.73 7.74 17.98
C GLU A 90 -10.93 6.22 17.79
N LYS A 91 -11.43 5.80 16.63
CA LYS A 91 -11.59 4.37 16.29
C LYS A 91 -10.39 3.78 15.57
N ILE A 92 -9.36 4.57 15.29
CA ILE A 92 -8.11 4.12 14.69
C ILE A 92 -7.18 3.73 15.83
N ASN A 93 -6.78 2.45 15.85
CA ASN A 93 -5.94 1.92 16.92
C ASN A 93 -4.45 1.93 16.55
N GLU A 94 -4.14 1.84 15.23
CA GLU A 94 -2.75 1.75 14.78
C GLU A 94 -2.67 1.97 13.25
N ILE A 95 -1.62 2.65 12.79
CA ILE A 95 -1.28 2.80 11.37
C ILE A 95 0.20 2.48 11.20
N ARG A 96 0.54 1.39 10.52
CA ARG A 96 1.92 0.92 10.35
C ARG A 96 2.38 0.87 8.91
N TYR A 97 3.62 1.28 8.68
CA TYR A 97 4.36 0.99 7.46
C TYR A 97 4.89 -0.46 7.49
N ILE A 98 4.68 -1.20 6.39
CA ILE A 98 5.24 -2.53 6.19
C ILE A 98 6.09 -2.53 4.94
N GLU A 99 7.36 -2.80 5.11
CA GLU A 99 8.30 -2.96 4.02
C GLU A 99 8.06 -4.28 3.27
N ILE A 100 8.08 -4.23 1.94
CA ILE A 100 7.96 -5.42 1.10
C ILE A 100 9.35 -5.98 0.88
N LYS A 101 9.71 -7.04 1.61
CA LYS A 101 11.07 -7.64 1.59
C LYS A 101 11.29 -8.69 0.50
N GLU A 102 10.24 -9.20 -0.14
CA GLU A 102 10.36 -10.35 -1.03
C GLU A 102 9.46 -10.24 -2.25
N TYR A 103 10.10 -10.15 -3.43
CA TYR A 103 9.62 -10.78 -4.67
C TYR A 103 10.85 -11.07 -5.55
N PRO A 104 11.09 -12.34 -5.93
CA PRO A 104 12.14 -12.71 -6.87
C PRO A 104 11.61 -12.49 -8.30
N ILE A 105 11.46 -11.25 -8.73
CA ILE A 105 11.13 -10.92 -10.11
C ILE A 105 12.21 -10.00 -10.63
N ASP A 106 13.02 -10.53 -11.52
CA ASP A 106 14.27 -9.99 -12.06
C ASP A 106 14.21 -8.66 -12.83
N SER A 107 13.14 -7.88 -12.76
CA SER A 107 13.04 -6.68 -13.60
C SER A 107 12.15 -5.53 -13.11
N ILE A 108 11.50 -5.63 -11.95
CA ILE A 108 10.70 -4.52 -11.41
C ILE A 108 11.41 -3.96 -10.19
N ASN A 109 11.73 -2.67 -10.23
CA ASN A 109 12.27 -1.94 -9.08
C ASN A 109 11.22 -1.91 -7.95
N LEU A 110 11.20 -2.94 -7.09
CA LEU A 110 10.29 -3.10 -5.96
C LEU A 110 10.46 -2.03 -4.88
N ASN A 111 11.53 -1.24 -4.97
CA ASN A 111 11.78 -0.11 -4.07
C ASN A 111 10.70 0.97 -4.10
N PHE A 112 9.74 0.87 -5.03
CA PHE A 112 8.61 1.80 -5.11
C PHE A 112 7.34 1.30 -4.42
N PHE A 113 7.25 0.00 -4.10
CA PHE A 113 6.08 -0.57 -3.44
C PHE A 113 6.21 -0.59 -1.93
N PHE A 114 5.14 -0.23 -1.24
CA PHE A 114 5.03 -0.32 0.21
C PHE A 114 3.61 -0.74 0.61
N LYS A 115 3.47 -1.22 1.84
CA LYS A 115 2.18 -1.55 2.43
C LYS A 115 1.90 -0.66 3.63
N VAL A 116 0.65 -0.28 3.77
CA VAL A 116 0.14 0.37 4.98
C VAL A 116 -0.83 -0.58 5.65
N GLU A 117 -0.54 -0.93 6.88
CA GLU A 117 -1.41 -1.72 7.75
C GLU A 117 -2.16 -0.78 8.67
N VAL A 118 -3.46 -0.98 8.79
CA VAL A 118 -4.30 -0.21 9.69
C VAL A 118 -5.12 -1.14 10.58
N LYS A 119 -5.21 -0.80 11.86
CA LYS A 119 -6.11 -1.43 12.82
C LYS A 119 -7.16 -0.43 13.25
N VAL A 120 -8.41 -0.85 13.21
CA VAL A 120 -9.56 -0.02 13.57
C VAL A 120 -10.54 -0.82 14.44
N SER A 121 -11.34 -0.10 15.22
CA SER A 121 -12.43 -0.69 16.01
C SER A 121 -13.68 -0.99 15.18
N ASP A 122 -13.82 -0.37 14.00
CA ASP A 122 -14.94 -0.54 13.07
C ASP A 122 -14.41 -0.77 11.64
N ASN A 123 -14.76 -1.91 11.04
CA ASN A 123 -14.27 -2.29 9.71
C ASN A 123 -14.83 -1.44 8.55
N SER A 124 -15.90 -0.70 8.76
CA SER A 124 -16.45 0.22 7.75
C SER A 124 -15.52 1.41 7.47
N LEU A 125 -14.59 1.70 8.38
CA LEU A 125 -13.67 2.82 8.27
C LEU A 125 -12.60 2.64 7.20
N PHE A 126 -12.28 1.42 6.79
CA PHE A 126 -11.23 1.17 5.80
C PHE A 126 -11.47 1.89 4.47
N GLU A 127 -12.74 1.98 4.01
CA GLU A 127 -13.10 2.66 2.76
C GLU A 127 -12.87 4.18 2.84
N ILE A 128 -13.07 4.76 4.03
CA ILE A 128 -12.90 6.19 4.26
C ILE A 128 -11.43 6.52 4.52
N LEU A 129 -10.70 5.66 5.24
CA LEU A 129 -9.33 5.90 5.64
C LEU A 129 -8.34 5.83 4.48
N GLN A 130 -8.54 4.90 3.54
CA GLN A 130 -7.60 4.71 2.44
C GLN A 130 -7.35 5.98 1.62
N PRO A 131 -8.39 6.67 1.09
CA PRO A 131 -8.17 7.89 0.31
C PRO A 131 -7.55 9.01 1.14
N GLN A 132 -7.85 9.11 2.43
CA GLN A 132 -7.29 10.14 3.31
C GLN A 132 -5.81 9.88 3.61
N ILE A 133 -5.42 8.64 3.89
CA ILE A 133 -4.01 8.26 4.07
C ILE A 133 -3.22 8.52 2.77
N VAL A 134 -3.76 8.12 1.62
CA VAL A 134 -3.13 8.37 0.31
C VAL A 134 -2.99 9.86 0.04
N SER A 135 -4.02 10.65 0.34
CA SER A 135 -3.98 12.11 0.22
C SER A 135 -2.89 12.71 1.11
N TYR A 136 -2.85 12.33 2.39
CA TYR A 136 -1.83 12.79 3.34
C TYR A 136 -0.40 12.46 2.88
N LEU A 137 -0.19 11.24 2.40
CA LEU A 137 1.12 10.81 1.89
C LEU A 137 1.52 11.55 0.60
N SER A 138 0.53 11.95 -0.21
CA SER A 138 0.73 12.70 -1.45
C SER A 138 0.89 14.20 -1.22
N ASP A 139 0.51 14.71 -0.05
CA ASP A 139 0.59 16.12 0.29
C ASP A 139 2.00 16.50 0.74
N VAL A 140 2.85 16.75 -0.26
CA VAL A 140 4.23 17.19 -0.10
C VAL A 140 4.52 18.29 -1.13
N ASP A 141 4.49 19.54 -0.69
CA ASP A 141 4.62 20.74 -1.52
C ASP A 141 5.77 20.71 -2.52
N PHE A 142 6.93 20.23 -2.08
CA PHE A 142 8.10 20.15 -2.95
C PHE A 142 7.86 19.19 -4.14
N TYR A 143 7.29 18.02 -3.86
CA TYR A 143 7.01 17.02 -4.89
C TYR A 143 5.84 17.40 -5.76
N GLN A 144 4.81 18.03 -5.21
CA GLN A 144 3.68 18.56 -5.99
C GLN A 144 4.17 19.58 -7.01
N ARG A 145 5.07 20.50 -6.61
CA ARG A 145 5.71 21.46 -7.53
C ARG A 145 6.54 20.75 -8.60
N GLN A 146 7.35 19.76 -8.24
CA GLN A 146 8.13 18.99 -9.24
C GLN A 146 7.24 18.23 -10.21
N MET A 147 6.16 17.62 -9.73
CA MET A 147 5.18 16.93 -10.59
C MET A 147 4.47 17.93 -11.53
N GLY A 148 4.15 19.13 -11.06
CA GLY A 148 3.63 20.23 -11.87
C GLY A 148 4.57 20.56 -13.03
N VAL A 149 5.84 20.81 -12.72
CA VAL A 149 6.87 21.11 -13.75
C VAL A 149 7.02 19.95 -14.75
N ARG A 150 7.02 18.68 -14.30
CA ARG A 150 7.08 17.53 -15.20
C ARG A 150 5.85 17.42 -16.09
N ARG A 151 4.66 17.65 -15.53
CA ARG A 151 3.40 17.65 -16.28
C ARG A 151 3.40 18.72 -17.37
N ASP A 152 3.82 19.93 -17.03
CA ASP A 152 3.90 21.03 -17.97
C ASP A 152 4.90 20.74 -19.09
N ARG A 153 6.04 20.15 -18.77
CA ARG A 153 7.03 19.70 -19.76
C ARG A 153 6.46 18.65 -20.70
N TYR A 154 5.78 17.63 -20.19
CA TYR A 154 5.15 16.62 -21.05
C TYR A 154 4.07 17.22 -21.95
N ASN A 155 3.24 18.11 -21.42
CA ASN A 155 2.22 18.80 -22.21
C ASN A 155 2.84 19.63 -23.33
N GLN A 156 3.93 20.35 -23.06
CA GLN A 156 4.65 21.13 -24.08
C GLN A 156 5.26 20.23 -25.15
N LEU A 157 5.88 19.10 -24.78
CA LEU A 157 6.43 18.14 -25.73
C LEU A 157 5.35 17.49 -26.59
N ILE A 158 4.23 17.07 -25.98
CA ILE A 158 3.08 16.50 -26.71
C ILE A 158 2.54 17.52 -27.74
N LYS A 159 2.38 18.77 -27.31
CA LYS A 159 1.92 19.84 -28.21
C LYS A 159 2.89 20.09 -29.36
N LYS A 160 4.20 20.09 -29.09
CA LYS A 160 5.22 20.24 -30.15
C LYS A 160 5.14 19.08 -31.13
N LEU A 161 5.11 17.83 -30.67
CA LEU A 161 4.99 16.66 -31.52
C LEU A 161 3.71 16.68 -32.35
N ASP A 162 2.62 17.18 -31.80
CA ASP A 162 1.36 17.34 -32.55
C ASP A 162 1.52 18.31 -33.73
N THR A 163 2.22 19.42 -33.49
CA THR A 163 2.56 20.39 -34.56
C THR A 163 3.49 19.77 -35.60
N ASP A 164 4.56 19.07 -35.15
CA ASP A 164 5.54 18.45 -36.06
C ASP A 164 4.88 17.38 -36.95
N ILE A 165 3.93 16.60 -36.41
CA ILE A 165 3.13 15.61 -37.16
C ILE A 165 2.26 16.32 -38.22
N GLN A 166 1.57 17.40 -37.84
CA GLN A 166 0.73 18.17 -38.79
C GLN A 166 1.54 18.79 -39.91
N GLU A 167 2.72 19.34 -39.60
CA GLU A 167 3.63 19.89 -40.58
C GLU A 167 4.13 18.81 -41.56
N LEU A 168 4.49 17.63 -41.02
CA LEU A 168 4.92 16.49 -41.82
C LEU A 168 3.80 15.98 -42.74
N ASP A 169 2.56 15.90 -42.23
CA ASP A 169 1.40 15.51 -43.05
C ASP A 169 1.12 16.54 -44.16
N SER A 170 1.29 17.83 -43.89
CA SER A 170 1.17 18.89 -44.86
C SER A 170 2.24 18.76 -45.96
N LEU A 171 3.49 18.47 -45.59
CA LEU A 171 4.58 18.21 -46.54
C LEU A 171 4.30 16.98 -47.42
N ARG A 172 3.75 15.90 -46.84
CA ARG A 172 3.34 14.70 -47.59
C ARG A 172 2.32 15.02 -48.66
N LEU A 173 1.32 15.83 -48.34
CA LEU A 173 0.32 16.25 -49.33
C LEU A 173 0.94 17.04 -50.48
N VAL A 174 1.89 17.93 -50.22
CA VAL A 174 2.62 18.68 -51.21
C VAL A 174 3.45 17.75 -52.12
N VAL A 175 4.16 16.79 -51.53
CA VAL A 175 4.96 15.80 -52.27
C VAL A 175 4.07 14.88 -53.10
N ALA A 176 2.96 14.37 -52.53
CA ALA A 176 2.02 13.49 -53.24
C ALA A 176 1.35 14.16 -54.45
N ASN A 177 1.04 15.44 -54.33
CA ASN A 177 0.41 16.20 -55.43
C ASN A 177 1.40 16.68 -56.49
N ASN A 178 2.68 16.26 -56.47
CA ASN A 178 3.73 16.73 -57.40
C ASN A 178 3.85 18.27 -57.49
N GLN A 179 3.45 18.98 -56.45
CA GLN A 179 3.49 20.45 -56.37
C GLN A 179 4.87 20.98 -55.96
N LEU A 180 5.88 20.12 -55.82
CA LEU A 180 7.26 20.58 -55.69
C LEU A 180 7.63 21.34 -56.98
N PRO A 181 8.12 22.58 -56.88
CA PRO A 181 8.55 23.31 -58.06
C PRO A 181 9.55 22.45 -58.84
N LYS A 182 9.16 21.97 -60.01
CA LYS A 182 10.09 21.33 -60.91
C LYS A 182 11.07 22.44 -61.29
N GLY A 183 12.28 22.36 -60.71
CA GLY A 183 13.34 23.34 -61.00
C GLY A 183 13.51 23.44 -62.48
N GLN A 184 13.43 24.67 -62.98
CA GLN A 184 13.80 24.96 -64.36
C GLN A 184 15.19 24.39 -64.58
N ALA A 185 15.36 23.68 -65.69
CA ALA A 185 16.62 23.07 -66.09
C ALA A 185 17.77 24.11 -66.00
N GLY A 186 18.66 23.97 -65.04
CA GLY A 186 19.82 24.81 -64.83
C GLY A 186 20.17 25.21 -63.42
N GLY A 187 19.33 24.94 -62.41
CA GLY A 187 19.63 25.22 -60.98
C GLY A 187 20.16 23.98 -60.25
N PHE A 188 21.29 24.13 -59.55
CA PHE A 188 21.79 23.11 -58.61
C PHE A 188 20.74 22.93 -57.49
N VAL A 189 20.05 21.82 -57.50
CA VAL A 189 19.19 21.40 -56.35
C VAL A 189 20.13 20.87 -55.27
N PHE A 190 20.49 21.69 -54.31
CA PHE A 190 21.13 21.23 -53.07
C PHE A 190 20.06 20.58 -52.20
N GLY A 191 20.07 19.25 -52.14
CA GLY A 191 19.22 18.46 -51.25
C GLY A 191 18.98 17.07 -51.86
N GLU A 192 19.05 16.02 -51.02
CA GLU A 192 18.55 14.71 -51.43
C GLU A 192 17.07 14.78 -51.72
N PRO A 193 16.58 14.09 -52.79
CA PRO A 193 15.16 14.07 -53.08
C PRO A 193 14.40 13.50 -51.87
N LEU A 194 13.41 14.23 -51.41
CA LEU A 194 12.54 13.79 -50.27
C LEU A 194 11.91 12.44 -50.64
N ASN A 195 12.31 11.41 -49.95
CA ASN A 195 11.79 10.08 -50.13
C ASN A 195 10.45 9.95 -49.34
N PRO A 196 9.33 9.68 -49.99
CA PRO A 196 8.06 9.51 -49.30
C PRO A 196 8.09 8.45 -48.22
N ILE A 197 8.89 7.37 -48.39
CA ILE A 197 9.02 6.29 -47.42
C ILE A 197 9.62 6.81 -46.11
N ASP A 198 10.67 7.63 -46.19
CA ASP A 198 11.33 8.19 -45.00
C ASP A 198 10.39 9.12 -44.23
N MET A 199 9.55 9.88 -44.98
CA MET A 199 8.51 10.72 -44.35
C MET A 199 7.46 9.89 -43.60
N TYR A 200 7.08 8.71 -44.11
CA TYR A 200 6.17 7.82 -43.39
C TYR A 200 6.82 7.21 -42.15
N GLN A 201 8.09 6.81 -42.25
CA GLN A 201 8.83 6.27 -41.08
C GLN A 201 9.00 7.34 -40.01
N GLU A 202 9.33 8.56 -40.36
CA GLU A 202 9.47 9.66 -39.40
C GLU A 202 8.14 10.00 -38.74
N GLY A 203 7.04 10.08 -39.49
CA GLY A 203 5.72 10.28 -38.90
C GLY A 203 5.31 9.18 -37.94
N TYR A 204 5.67 7.92 -38.23
CA TYR A 204 5.41 6.81 -37.34
C TYR A 204 6.23 6.93 -36.05
N LYS A 205 7.48 7.36 -36.11
CA LYS A 205 8.32 7.60 -34.92
C LYS A 205 7.74 8.71 -34.04
N LEU A 206 7.41 9.87 -34.63
CA LEU A 206 6.83 11.02 -33.91
C LEU A 206 5.52 10.62 -33.22
N PHE A 207 4.67 9.88 -33.92
CA PHE A 207 3.42 9.39 -33.36
C PHE A 207 3.64 8.43 -32.15
N ASN A 208 4.57 7.48 -32.27
CA ASN A 208 4.92 6.59 -31.18
C ASN A 208 5.51 7.35 -29.98
N GLU A 209 6.38 8.32 -30.23
CA GLU A 209 6.93 9.17 -29.17
C GLU A 209 5.82 9.96 -28.46
N GLN A 210 4.86 10.51 -29.22
CA GLN A 210 3.69 11.17 -28.63
C GLN A 210 2.86 10.23 -27.75
N LEU A 211 2.63 8.98 -28.21
CA LEU A 211 1.91 7.98 -27.40
C LEU A 211 2.65 7.65 -26.11
N GLN A 212 3.97 7.49 -26.15
CA GLN A 212 4.79 7.23 -24.97
C GLN A 212 4.74 8.40 -23.97
N LEU A 213 4.79 9.64 -24.46
CA LEU A 213 4.67 10.81 -23.59
C LEU A 213 3.28 10.95 -22.99
N LYS A 214 2.21 10.64 -23.72
CA LYS A 214 0.84 10.61 -23.20
C LYS A 214 0.70 9.55 -22.09
N ALA A 215 1.21 8.34 -22.33
CA ALA A 215 1.22 7.27 -21.32
C ALA A 215 2.04 7.66 -20.08
N SER A 216 3.19 8.35 -20.27
CA SER A 216 4.00 8.85 -19.16
C SER A 216 3.29 9.94 -18.36
N LEU A 217 2.50 10.78 -19.02
CA LEU A 217 1.69 11.82 -18.39
C LEU A 217 0.54 11.23 -17.56
N GLU A 218 -0.14 10.21 -18.06
CA GLU A 218 -1.20 9.49 -17.36
C GLU A 218 -0.68 8.77 -16.11
N ASN A 219 0.53 8.21 -16.20
CA ASN A 219 1.20 7.53 -15.09
C ASN A 219 1.91 8.48 -14.12
N LEU A 220 1.83 9.80 -14.34
CA LEU A 220 2.46 10.80 -13.49
C LEU A 220 1.61 11.02 -12.22
N VAL A 221 1.56 10.02 -11.36
CA VAL A 221 0.88 10.05 -10.05
C VAL A 221 1.90 9.91 -8.94
N MET A 222 1.69 10.61 -7.83
CA MET A 222 2.59 10.55 -6.67
C MET A 222 2.49 9.22 -5.95
N ILE A 223 1.26 8.74 -5.74
CA ILE A 223 0.98 7.45 -5.11
C ILE A 223 -0.14 6.78 -5.91
N GLN A 224 0.12 5.55 -6.34
CA GLN A 224 -0.87 4.70 -6.99
C GLN A 224 -1.19 3.52 -6.08
N VAL A 225 -2.46 3.33 -5.77
CA VAL A 225 -2.91 2.16 -5.01
C VAL A 225 -2.91 0.95 -5.95
N ALA A 226 -2.08 -0.04 -5.61
CA ALA A 226 -1.97 -1.30 -6.36
C ALA A 226 -2.95 -2.36 -5.82
N LYS A 227 -3.28 -2.28 -4.54
CA LYS A 227 -4.25 -3.17 -3.89
C LYS A 227 -4.93 -2.42 -2.75
N ASP A 228 -6.26 -2.38 -2.79
CA ASP A 228 -7.08 -1.76 -1.77
C ASP A 228 -7.11 -2.55 -0.46
N PHE A 229 -7.62 -1.94 0.61
CA PHE A 229 -7.94 -2.65 1.83
C PHE A 229 -8.92 -3.79 1.56
N THR A 230 -8.65 -4.93 2.16
CA THR A 230 -9.62 -6.03 2.18
C THR A 230 -10.42 -5.94 3.46
N VAL A 231 -11.74 -5.64 3.35
CA VAL A 231 -12.62 -5.52 4.51
C VAL A 231 -13.00 -6.91 5.01
N PHE A 232 -12.49 -7.29 6.16
CA PHE A 232 -12.79 -8.57 6.79
C PHE A 232 -14.00 -8.44 7.74
N ARG A 233 -14.95 -9.36 7.63
CA ARG A 233 -16.13 -9.41 8.53
C ARG A 233 -15.78 -9.86 9.94
N LYS A 234 -14.73 -10.67 10.10
CA LYS A 234 -14.31 -11.20 11.39
C LYS A 234 -13.20 -10.33 11.98
N PRO A 235 -13.28 -9.95 13.26
CA PRO A 235 -12.22 -9.19 13.91
C PRO A 235 -10.93 -10.01 13.97
N SER A 236 -9.80 -9.30 13.87
CA SER A 236 -8.46 -9.88 14.03
C SER A 236 -8.11 -10.15 15.49
N PHE A 237 -8.72 -9.38 16.40
CA PHE A 237 -8.59 -9.50 17.85
C PHE A 237 -9.96 -9.19 18.52
N PRO A 238 -10.29 -9.83 19.66
CA PRO A 238 -9.63 -10.97 20.29
C PRO A 238 -9.88 -12.30 19.55
N LYS A 239 -8.83 -13.14 19.46
CA LYS A 239 -8.97 -14.49 18.89
C LYS A 239 -9.49 -15.45 19.96
N LYS A 240 -10.75 -15.85 19.84
CA LYS A 240 -11.44 -16.73 20.82
C LYS A 240 -10.64 -17.98 21.16
N SER A 241 -10.06 -18.65 20.14
CA SER A 241 -9.26 -19.87 20.35
C SER A 241 -8.02 -19.63 21.22
N ILE A 242 -7.33 -18.51 21.06
CA ILE A 242 -6.13 -18.17 21.83
C ILE A 242 -6.50 -17.92 23.29
N PHE A 243 -7.53 -17.10 23.53
CA PHE A 243 -7.99 -16.80 24.89
C PHE A 243 -8.46 -18.06 25.63
N MET A 244 -9.24 -18.93 24.96
CA MET A 244 -9.64 -20.21 25.53
C MET A 244 -8.46 -21.11 25.87
N SER A 245 -7.47 -21.21 24.96
CA SER A 245 -6.30 -22.07 25.18
C SER A 245 -5.41 -21.58 26.32
N ILE A 246 -5.14 -20.26 26.40
CA ILE A 246 -4.35 -19.67 27.48
C ILE A 246 -5.08 -19.84 28.83
N SER A 247 -6.38 -19.54 28.88
CA SER A 247 -7.19 -19.68 30.10
C SER A 247 -7.30 -21.12 30.53
N PHE A 248 -7.43 -22.08 29.58
CA PHE A 248 -7.40 -23.51 29.90
C PHE A 248 -6.09 -23.93 30.56
N ALA A 249 -4.94 -23.53 29.99
CA ALA A 249 -3.62 -23.83 30.53
C ALA A 249 -3.44 -23.25 31.96
N LEU A 250 -3.88 -22.01 32.17
CA LEU A 250 -3.86 -21.36 33.49
C LEU A 250 -4.76 -22.11 34.50
N GLY A 251 -5.96 -22.53 34.08
CA GLY A 251 -6.86 -23.32 34.90
C GLY A 251 -6.25 -24.65 35.35
N VAL A 252 -5.58 -25.36 34.43
CA VAL A 252 -4.86 -26.59 34.74
C VAL A 252 -3.73 -26.35 35.74
N LEU A 253 -2.92 -25.28 35.54
CA LEU A 253 -1.83 -24.93 36.48
C LEU A 253 -2.34 -24.60 37.88
N ILE A 254 -3.39 -23.80 37.99
CA ILE A 254 -4.02 -23.45 39.26
C ILE A 254 -4.59 -24.69 39.93
N GLY A 255 -5.26 -25.57 39.17
CA GLY A 255 -5.75 -26.86 39.65
C GLY A 255 -4.63 -27.75 40.21
N MET A 256 -3.48 -27.83 39.52
CA MET A 256 -2.31 -28.57 39.98
C MET A 256 -1.78 -28.04 41.33
N ILE A 257 -1.64 -26.71 41.45
CA ILE A 257 -1.16 -26.09 42.70
C ILE A 257 -2.13 -26.34 43.86
N LYS A 258 -3.44 -26.24 43.63
CA LYS A 258 -4.47 -26.46 44.65
C LYS A 258 -4.46 -27.88 45.16
N TYR A 259 -4.39 -28.86 44.25
CA TYR A 259 -4.43 -30.29 44.65
C TYR A 259 -3.06 -30.83 45.03
N SER A 260 -1.94 -30.15 44.77
CA SER A 260 -0.61 -30.51 45.25
C SER A 260 -0.42 -30.22 46.73
N LYS A 261 -1.26 -29.36 47.34
CA LYS A 261 -1.23 -29.01 48.76
C LYS A 261 -2.25 -29.79 49.60
N SER A 262 -3.10 -30.57 48.96
CA SER A 262 -4.10 -31.46 49.58
C SER A 262 -3.65 -32.92 49.49
#